data_de8d1e2f5fc9fcaab487becd8d61df05
#
_entry.id   de8d1e2f5fc9fcaab487becd8d61df05
#
_cell.length_a   1.000
_cell.length_b   1.000
_cell.length_c   1.000
_cell.angle_alpha   90.00
_cell.angle_beta   90.00
_cell.angle_gamma   90.00
#
_symmetry.space_group_name_H-M   'P 1'
#
loop_
_entity.id
_entity.type
_entity.pdbx_description
1 polymer ?
#
loop_
_entity_poly.entity_id
_entity_poly.type
_entity_poly.pdbx_seq_one_letter_code
_entity_poly.pdbx_strand_id
1 'polypeptide(L)'
;MEKNQTIEKIAAPIAQELQESLKNILTTKLKEVGPIETLKYCNLQALALTDQVKEKHGARITLLKRTSDKIRNPLNKPDYPEKEALEIFLEAQRRHEPFPSSYVQKVEQNWNTKYRYYKPLFIGNICLNCHGSLSQMSPSLKEELQKRYPLDEATGYKLGDFRGLITVEISLSEGD
;
A
#
# COMPACT_ATOMS: atom_id res chain seq x y z
N MET A 1 -8.81 -23.24 6.89
CA MET A 1 -7.34 -23.14 7.10
C MET A 1 -6.58 -23.32 5.78
N GLU A 2 -6.80 -24.38 5.06
CA GLU A 2 -6.10 -24.75 3.83
C GLU A 2 -6.21 -23.69 2.72
N LYS A 3 -7.40 -23.12 2.51
CA LYS A 3 -7.67 -22.10 1.49
C LYS A 3 -6.93 -20.79 1.76
N ASN A 4 -6.84 -20.34 3.00
CA ASN A 4 -6.07 -19.15 3.36
C ASN A 4 -4.58 -19.32 3.08
N GLN A 5 -4.02 -20.50 3.36
CA GLN A 5 -2.61 -20.81 3.06
C GLN A 5 -2.34 -20.80 1.55
N THR A 6 -3.29 -21.29 0.74
CA THR A 6 -3.19 -21.23 -0.73
C THR A 6 -3.19 -19.78 -1.21
N ILE A 7 -4.09 -18.94 -0.68
CA ILE A 7 -4.14 -17.51 -1.02
C ILE A 7 -2.83 -16.81 -0.63
N GLU A 8 -2.32 -17.06 0.56
CA GLU A 8 -1.04 -16.47 1.00
C GLU A 8 0.12 -16.87 0.09
N LYS A 9 0.23 -18.15 -0.27
CA LYS A 9 1.28 -18.64 -1.18
C LYS A 9 1.26 -17.94 -2.54
N ILE A 10 0.08 -17.59 -3.05
CA ILE A 10 -0.08 -16.89 -4.32
C ILE A 10 0.16 -15.38 -4.16
N ALA A 11 -0.44 -14.77 -3.16
CA ALA A 11 -0.51 -13.31 -3.04
C ALA A 11 0.70 -12.67 -2.37
N ALA A 12 1.34 -13.36 -1.41
CA ALA A 12 2.46 -12.79 -0.67
C ALA A 12 3.65 -12.42 -1.57
N PRO A 13 4.08 -13.26 -2.54
CA PRO A 13 5.13 -12.88 -3.49
C PRO A 13 4.77 -11.66 -4.34
N ILE A 14 3.51 -11.52 -4.75
CA ILE A 14 3.02 -10.39 -5.57
C ILE A 14 3.07 -9.09 -4.77
N ALA A 15 2.57 -9.12 -3.54
CA ALA A 15 2.63 -7.97 -2.64
C ALA A 15 4.07 -7.57 -2.31
N GLN A 16 4.96 -8.55 -2.12
CA GLN A 16 6.38 -8.32 -1.88
C GLN A 16 7.05 -7.68 -3.11
N GLU A 17 6.80 -8.21 -4.31
CA GLU A 17 7.32 -7.65 -5.57
C GLU A 17 6.92 -6.19 -5.74
N LEU A 18 5.65 -5.86 -5.51
CA LEU A 18 5.18 -4.47 -5.59
C LEU A 18 5.91 -3.58 -4.57
N GLN A 19 6.01 -4.04 -3.32
CA GLN A 19 6.69 -3.27 -2.26
C GLN A 19 8.15 -3.00 -2.60
N GLU A 20 8.88 -4.02 -3.06
CA GLU A 20 10.29 -3.90 -3.41
C GLU A 20 10.51 -3.01 -4.64
N SER A 21 9.68 -3.17 -5.67
CA SER A 21 9.74 -2.36 -6.88
C SER A 21 9.54 -0.88 -6.58
N LEU A 22 8.52 -0.54 -5.79
CA LEU A 22 8.25 0.83 -5.37
C LEU A 22 9.38 1.39 -4.50
N LYS A 23 9.89 0.60 -3.55
CA LYS A 23 10.99 1.00 -2.67
C LYS A 23 12.29 1.25 -3.46
N ASN A 24 12.61 0.37 -4.41
CA ASN A 24 13.81 0.50 -5.24
C ASN A 24 13.77 1.77 -6.08
N ILE A 25 12.65 2.04 -6.76
CA ILE A 25 12.48 3.26 -7.54
C ILE A 25 12.57 4.49 -6.64
N LEU A 26 11.88 4.49 -5.50
CA LEU A 26 11.91 5.59 -4.54
C LEU A 26 13.35 5.86 -4.07
N THR A 27 14.08 4.81 -3.70
CA THR A 27 15.47 4.92 -3.22
C THR A 27 16.40 5.50 -4.29
N THR A 28 16.28 5.00 -5.52
CA THR A 28 17.09 5.45 -6.65
C THR A 28 16.79 6.92 -6.96
N LYS A 29 15.52 7.28 -7.10
CA LYS A 29 15.11 8.65 -7.42
C LYS A 29 15.49 9.66 -6.33
N LEU A 30 15.33 9.31 -5.06
CA LEU A 30 15.75 10.20 -3.96
C LEU A 30 17.25 10.53 -4.01
N LYS A 31 18.09 9.56 -4.38
CA LYS A 31 19.54 9.77 -4.53
C LYS A 31 19.90 10.59 -5.78
N GLU A 32 19.19 10.36 -6.90
CA GLU A 32 19.47 11.00 -8.18
C GLU A 32 19.00 12.45 -8.23
N VAL A 33 17.77 12.72 -7.77
CA VAL A 33 17.09 13.98 -8.05
C VAL A 33 16.51 14.68 -6.81
N GLY A 34 16.66 14.09 -5.63
CA GLY A 34 16.15 14.63 -4.38
C GLY A 34 14.63 14.49 -4.18
N PRO A 35 14.09 14.91 -3.02
CA PRO A 35 12.72 14.60 -2.60
C PRO A 35 11.63 15.23 -3.45
N ILE A 36 11.82 16.45 -3.95
CA ILE A 36 10.80 17.18 -4.74
C ILE A 36 10.56 16.48 -6.09
N GLU A 37 11.61 16.22 -6.84
CA GLU A 37 11.49 15.55 -8.14
C GLU A 37 11.07 14.10 -7.99
N THR A 38 11.49 13.43 -6.91
CA THR A 38 11.00 12.08 -6.56
C THR A 38 9.50 12.08 -6.30
N LEU A 39 8.97 13.07 -5.57
CA LEU A 39 7.54 13.20 -5.33
C LEU A 39 6.76 13.36 -6.65
N LYS A 40 7.26 14.18 -7.57
CA LYS A 40 6.68 14.37 -8.91
C LYS A 40 6.65 13.06 -9.69
N TYR A 41 7.78 12.36 -9.70
CA TYR A 41 7.90 11.08 -10.39
C TYR A 41 6.95 10.02 -9.80
N CYS A 42 6.93 9.84 -8.48
CA CYS A 42 6.08 8.86 -7.82
C CYS A 42 4.59 9.15 -8.00
N ASN A 43 4.19 10.43 -8.03
CA ASN A 43 2.80 10.82 -8.31
C ASN A 43 2.33 10.28 -9.67
N LEU A 44 3.18 10.32 -10.69
CA LEU A 44 2.85 9.91 -12.04
C LEU A 44 3.02 8.40 -12.28
N GLN A 45 4.04 7.78 -11.68
CA GLN A 45 4.49 6.45 -12.06
C GLN A 45 4.09 5.32 -11.11
N ALA A 46 3.75 5.64 -9.85
CA ALA A 46 3.49 4.58 -8.87
C ALA A 46 2.25 3.73 -9.18
N LEU A 47 1.23 4.29 -9.82
CA LEU A 47 0.06 3.54 -10.28
C LEU A 47 0.38 2.67 -11.49
N ALA A 48 1.08 3.23 -12.48
CA ALA A 48 1.50 2.49 -13.67
C ALA A 48 2.37 1.28 -13.30
N LEU A 49 3.29 1.43 -12.34
CA LEU A 49 4.08 0.32 -11.82
C LEU A 49 3.22 -0.74 -11.13
N THR A 50 2.22 -0.31 -10.37
CA THR A 50 1.26 -1.23 -9.73
C THR A 50 0.50 -2.06 -10.78
N ASP A 51 0.04 -1.41 -11.84
CA ASP A 51 -0.65 -2.09 -12.94
C ASP A 51 0.29 -3.06 -13.68
N GLN A 52 1.53 -2.69 -13.95
CA GLN A 52 2.53 -3.57 -14.57
C GLN A 52 2.78 -4.84 -13.72
N VAL A 53 2.93 -4.70 -12.40
CA VAL A 53 3.08 -5.86 -11.51
C VAL A 53 1.82 -6.73 -11.54
N LYS A 54 0.63 -6.13 -11.51
CA LYS A 54 -0.63 -6.87 -11.61
C LYS A 54 -0.73 -7.68 -12.91
N GLU A 55 -0.48 -7.03 -14.04
CA GLU A 55 -0.56 -7.66 -15.38
C GLU A 55 0.39 -8.84 -15.53
N LYS A 56 1.61 -8.73 -15.01
CA LYS A 56 2.62 -9.79 -15.00
C LYS A 56 2.12 -11.08 -14.35
N HIS A 57 1.26 -10.99 -13.33
CA HIS A 57 0.74 -12.13 -12.58
C HIS A 57 -0.58 -12.71 -13.13
N GLY A 58 -1.09 -12.16 -14.22
CA GLY A 58 -2.18 -12.70 -15.00
C GLY A 58 -3.58 -12.40 -14.48
N ALA A 59 -4.58 -12.84 -15.24
CA ALA A 59 -5.98 -12.46 -15.09
C ALA A 59 -6.64 -12.86 -13.75
N ARG A 60 -6.10 -13.84 -13.05
CA ARG A 60 -6.63 -14.23 -11.74
C ARG A 60 -6.41 -13.16 -10.65
N ILE A 61 -5.46 -12.24 -10.85
CA ILE A 61 -5.25 -11.10 -9.96
C ILE A 61 -6.18 -9.98 -10.41
N THR A 62 -7.31 -9.85 -9.74
CA THR A 62 -8.36 -8.90 -10.14
C THR A 62 -8.14 -7.51 -9.57
N LEU A 63 -7.41 -7.39 -8.44
CA LEU A 63 -7.00 -6.12 -7.86
C LEU A 63 -5.59 -6.24 -7.30
N LEU A 64 -4.75 -5.24 -7.56
CA LEU A 64 -3.51 -4.96 -6.87
C LEU A 64 -3.49 -3.47 -6.54
N LYS A 65 -3.33 -3.12 -5.25
CA LYS A 65 -3.49 -1.74 -4.82
C LYS A 65 -2.78 -1.50 -3.48
N ARG A 66 -2.37 -0.27 -3.23
CA ARG A 66 -2.02 0.21 -1.88
C ARG A 66 -3.20 0.97 -1.32
N THR A 67 -3.44 0.84 -0.02
CA THR A 67 -4.49 1.58 0.68
C THR A 67 -4.04 1.99 2.08
N SER A 68 -4.71 2.95 2.69
CA SER A 68 -4.40 3.47 4.02
C SER A 68 -5.60 4.20 4.60
N ASP A 69 -5.62 4.32 5.92
CA ASP A 69 -6.51 5.21 6.67
C ASP A 69 -6.18 6.69 6.44
N LYS A 70 -4.86 7.04 6.38
CA LYS A 70 -4.37 8.38 6.04
C LYS A 70 -4.01 8.44 4.56
N ILE A 71 -4.91 8.99 3.77
CA ILE A 71 -4.83 8.97 2.31
C ILE A 71 -3.94 10.11 1.80
N ARG A 72 -3.01 9.80 0.87
CA ARG A 72 -2.31 10.80 0.07
C ARG A 72 -2.90 10.89 -1.34
N ASN A 73 -2.87 9.78 -2.06
CA ASN A 73 -3.46 9.71 -3.39
C ASN A 73 -4.92 9.23 -3.28
N PRO A 74 -5.91 10.01 -3.73
CA PRO A 74 -7.33 9.64 -3.68
C PRO A 74 -7.64 8.30 -4.35
N LEU A 75 -6.88 7.89 -5.37
CA LEU A 75 -7.05 6.61 -6.05
C LEU A 75 -6.69 5.40 -5.16
N ASN A 76 -6.01 5.64 -4.05
CA ASN A 76 -5.70 4.63 -3.03
C ASN A 76 -6.71 4.63 -1.86
N LYS A 77 -7.82 5.35 -1.98
CA LYS A 77 -8.88 5.35 -0.96
C LYS A 77 -9.39 3.93 -0.71
N PRO A 78 -9.51 3.50 0.57
CA PRO A 78 -9.98 2.16 0.87
C PRO A 78 -11.45 1.97 0.49
N ASP A 79 -11.76 0.83 -0.10
CA ASP A 79 -13.14 0.34 -0.24
C ASP A 79 -13.63 -0.31 1.07
N TYR A 80 -14.84 -0.85 1.08
CA TYR A 80 -15.43 -1.39 2.32
C TYR A 80 -14.62 -2.56 2.90
N PRO A 81 -14.26 -3.62 2.13
CA PRO A 81 -13.40 -4.70 2.64
C PRO A 81 -12.02 -4.22 3.10
N GLU A 82 -11.42 -3.24 2.42
CA GLU A 82 -10.14 -2.67 2.82
C GLU A 82 -10.22 -1.90 4.14
N LYS A 83 -11.35 -1.23 4.41
CA LYS A 83 -11.58 -0.55 5.71
C LYS A 83 -11.65 -1.56 6.85
N GLU A 84 -12.35 -2.68 6.66
CA GLU A 84 -12.40 -3.76 7.65
C GLU A 84 -11.00 -4.34 7.92
N ALA A 85 -10.22 -4.57 6.85
CA ALA A 85 -8.85 -5.03 6.99
C ALA A 85 -7.95 -4.02 7.71
N LEU A 86 -8.01 -2.73 7.34
CA LEU A 86 -7.26 -1.65 8.00
C LEU A 86 -7.57 -1.60 9.50
N GLU A 87 -8.83 -1.77 9.88
CA GLU A 87 -9.25 -1.71 11.28
C GLU A 87 -8.57 -2.80 12.15
N ILE A 88 -8.32 -4.00 11.60
CA ILE A 88 -7.60 -5.06 12.30
C ILE A 88 -6.19 -4.60 12.70
N PHE A 89 -5.47 -3.96 11.78
CA PHE A 89 -4.11 -3.47 12.04
C PHE A 89 -4.11 -2.22 12.94
N LEU A 90 -5.07 -1.31 12.76
CA LEU A 90 -5.22 -0.13 13.60
C LEU A 90 -5.59 -0.50 15.04
N GLU A 91 -6.38 -1.56 15.22
CA GLU A 91 -6.71 -2.06 16.57
C GLU A 91 -5.48 -2.67 17.25
N ALA A 92 -4.67 -3.46 16.54
CA ALA A 92 -3.40 -3.96 17.06
C ALA A 92 -2.48 -2.79 17.50
N GLN A 93 -2.42 -1.72 16.69
CA GLN A 93 -1.67 -0.51 17.04
C GLN A 93 -2.21 0.17 18.32
N ARG A 94 -3.54 0.34 18.43
CA ARG A 94 -4.17 0.96 19.62
C ARG A 94 -3.93 0.16 20.90
N ARG A 95 -3.91 -1.17 20.78
CA ARG A 95 -3.67 -2.09 21.91
C ARG A 95 -2.20 -2.33 22.19
N HIS A 96 -1.30 -1.78 21.39
CA HIS A 96 0.14 -2.08 21.46
C HIS A 96 0.46 -3.57 21.34
N GLU A 97 -0.34 -4.29 20.56
CA GLU A 97 -0.17 -5.71 20.26
C GLU A 97 0.71 -5.89 19.01
N PRO A 98 1.35 -7.06 18.85
CA PRO A 98 2.08 -7.38 17.63
C PRO A 98 1.15 -7.31 16.41
N PHE A 99 1.61 -6.68 15.34
CA PHE A 99 0.85 -6.65 14.10
C PHE A 99 0.76 -8.05 13.47
N PRO A 100 -0.38 -8.43 12.88
CA PRO A 100 -0.44 -9.59 12.01
C PRO A 100 0.58 -9.45 10.87
N SER A 101 1.25 -10.55 10.51
CA SER A 101 2.18 -10.57 9.36
C SER A 101 1.45 -10.37 8.03
N SER A 102 0.21 -10.82 7.96
CA SER A 102 -0.72 -10.68 6.84
C SER A 102 -2.16 -10.93 7.32
N TYR A 103 -3.13 -10.61 6.48
CA TYR A 103 -4.53 -10.95 6.70
C TYR A 103 -5.16 -11.43 5.39
N VAL A 104 -5.98 -12.49 5.47
CA VAL A 104 -6.74 -13.02 4.34
C VAL A 104 -8.22 -12.89 4.62
N GLN A 105 -8.94 -12.26 3.69
CA GLN A 105 -10.37 -12.02 3.78
C GLN A 105 -11.09 -12.67 2.59
N LYS A 106 -12.17 -13.40 2.86
CA LYS A 106 -13.13 -13.81 1.85
C LYS A 106 -14.06 -12.64 1.55
N VAL A 107 -14.20 -12.27 0.29
CA VAL A 107 -15.07 -11.18 -0.16
C VAL A 107 -16.13 -11.75 -1.10
N GLU A 108 -17.39 -11.53 -0.78
CA GLU A 108 -18.51 -11.91 -1.66
C GLU A 108 -19.07 -10.66 -2.32
N GLN A 109 -19.02 -10.63 -3.65
CA GLN A 109 -19.53 -9.52 -4.44
C GLN A 109 -20.22 -10.04 -5.71
N ASN A 110 -21.47 -9.62 -5.93
CA ASN A 110 -22.23 -9.97 -7.14
C ASN A 110 -22.24 -11.48 -7.44
N TRP A 111 -22.51 -12.31 -6.42
CA TRP A 111 -22.56 -13.77 -6.50
C TRP A 111 -21.21 -14.44 -6.83
N ASN A 112 -20.12 -13.69 -6.81
CA ASN A 112 -18.77 -14.20 -6.99
C ASN A 112 -17.99 -14.13 -5.65
N THR A 113 -17.32 -15.23 -5.34
CA THR A 113 -16.40 -15.30 -4.21
C THR A 113 -15.00 -14.94 -4.69
N LYS A 114 -14.39 -13.96 -4.03
CA LYS A 114 -13.00 -13.58 -4.20
C LYS A 114 -12.28 -13.64 -2.86
N TYR A 115 -10.96 -13.65 -2.91
CA TYR A 115 -10.12 -13.61 -1.72
C TYR A 115 -9.18 -12.43 -1.80
N ARG A 116 -9.05 -11.71 -0.70
CA ARG A 116 -8.10 -10.60 -0.56
C ARG A 116 -7.03 -10.96 0.45
N TYR A 117 -5.81 -10.80 0.04
CA TYR A 117 -4.63 -10.84 0.88
C TYR A 117 -4.17 -9.42 1.16
N TYR A 118 -3.87 -9.14 2.41
CA TYR A 118 -3.40 -7.84 2.87
C TYR A 118 -2.02 -7.98 3.51
N LYS A 119 -1.06 -7.22 2.97
CA LYS A 119 0.29 -7.10 3.52
C LYS A 119 0.44 -5.75 4.19
N PRO A 120 0.79 -5.69 5.50
CA PRO A 120 1.03 -4.42 6.17
C PRO A 120 2.29 -3.72 5.64
N LEU A 121 2.20 -2.40 5.56
CA LEU A 121 3.30 -1.50 5.22
C LEU A 121 3.65 -0.66 6.42
N PHE A 122 4.94 -0.50 6.67
CA PHE A 122 5.48 0.30 7.77
C PHE A 122 6.40 1.40 7.25
N ILE A 123 6.48 2.50 7.98
CA ILE A 123 7.35 3.62 7.66
C ILE A 123 8.82 3.25 7.90
N GLY A 124 9.60 3.26 6.84
CA GLY A 124 11.06 3.19 6.89
C GLY A 124 11.71 4.58 6.89
N ASN A 125 13.02 4.64 7.13
CA ASN A 125 13.77 5.91 7.13
C ASN A 125 13.54 6.73 5.86
N ILE A 126 13.57 6.07 4.70
CA ILE A 126 13.38 6.74 3.41
C ILE A 126 11.97 7.35 3.26
N CYS A 127 10.97 6.76 3.89
CA CYS A 127 9.59 7.22 3.82
C CYS A 127 9.40 8.57 4.54
N LEU A 128 10.21 8.84 5.56
CA LEU A 128 10.12 10.04 6.37
C LEU A 128 10.40 11.33 5.59
N ASN A 129 11.11 11.26 4.45
CA ASN A 129 11.32 12.42 3.59
C ASN A 129 10.01 13.10 3.16
N CYS A 130 8.96 12.30 2.93
CA CYS A 130 7.66 12.79 2.46
C CYS A 130 6.49 12.45 3.39
N HIS A 131 6.68 11.59 4.37
CA HIS A 131 5.66 11.16 5.33
C HIS A 131 5.94 11.57 6.79
N GLY A 132 7.11 12.13 7.06
CA GLY A 132 7.50 12.62 8.37
C GLY A 132 6.76 13.88 8.81
N SER A 133 7.30 14.54 9.84
CA SER A 133 6.73 15.78 10.37
C SER A 133 6.83 16.91 9.35
N LEU A 134 5.74 17.64 9.15
CA LEU A 134 5.72 18.85 8.31
C LEU A 134 6.71 19.91 8.79
N SER A 135 6.99 20.00 10.08
CA SER A 135 7.96 20.95 10.64
C SER A 135 9.41 20.70 10.18
N GLN A 136 9.72 19.45 9.80
CA GLN A 136 11.04 19.03 9.33
C GLN A 136 11.19 19.07 7.81
N MET A 137 10.09 19.26 7.07
CA MET A 137 10.13 19.36 5.61
C MET A 137 10.50 20.76 5.16
N SER A 138 11.25 20.87 4.05
CA SER A 138 11.54 22.15 3.41
C SER A 138 10.25 22.84 2.95
N PRO A 139 10.20 24.20 2.92
CA PRO A 139 9.04 24.92 2.43
C PRO A 139 8.64 24.51 1.00
N SER A 140 9.59 24.32 0.12
CA SER A 140 9.37 23.90 -1.29
C SER A 140 8.79 22.50 -1.41
N LEU A 141 9.18 21.55 -0.53
CA LEU A 141 8.57 20.22 -0.52
C LEU A 141 7.13 20.27 -0.03
N LYS A 142 6.84 21.07 1.00
CA LYS A 142 5.47 21.29 1.49
C LYS A 142 4.57 21.88 0.42
N GLU A 143 5.05 22.88 -0.31
CA GLU A 143 4.32 23.50 -1.40
C GLU A 143 4.02 22.49 -2.52
N GLU A 144 5.00 21.67 -2.93
CA GLU A 144 4.81 20.66 -3.96
C GLU A 144 3.86 19.54 -3.50
N LEU A 145 3.91 19.12 -2.21
CA LEU A 145 2.94 18.20 -1.62
C LEU A 145 1.53 18.77 -1.68
N GLN A 146 1.33 20.01 -1.22
CA GLN A 146 0.03 20.68 -1.23
C GLN A 146 -0.54 20.82 -2.64
N LYS A 147 0.31 21.14 -3.61
CA LYS A 147 -0.07 21.29 -5.02
C LYS A 147 -0.56 19.97 -5.62
N ARG A 148 0.15 18.85 -5.34
CA ARG A 148 -0.17 17.54 -5.94
C ARG A 148 -1.22 16.76 -5.19
N TYR A 149 -1.27 16.96 -3.90
CA TYR A 149 -2.15 16.25 -2.97
C TYR A 149 -2.79 17.24 -1.99
N PRO A 150 -3.73 18.07 -2.47
CA PRO A 150 -4.35 19.11 -1.63
C PRO A 150 -5.10 18.57 -0.41
N LEU A 151 -5.48 17.29 -0.44
CA LEU A 151 -6.16 16.59 0.65
C LEU A 151 -5.25 15.53 1.32
N ASP A 152 -3.92 15.76 1.30
CA ASP A 152 -2.96 14.82 1.88
C ASP A 152 -3.10 14.73 3.40
N GLU A 153 -3.39 13.53 3.89
CA GLU A 153 -3.43 13.19 5.32
C GLU A 153 -2.19 12.40 5.77
N ALA A 154 -1.32 12.01 4.84
CA ALA A 154 -0.24 11.05 5.06
C ALA A 154 1.07 11.70 5.50
N THR A 155 1.02 12.53 6.54
CA THR A 155 2.17 13.17 7.19
C THR A 155 2.18 12.94 8.70
N GLY A 156 3.27 13.32 9.36
CA GLY A 156 3.41 13.20 10.81
C GLY A 156 3.73 11.79 11.31
N TYR A 157 4.18 10.91 10.43
CA TYR A 157 4.61 9.56 10.79
C TYR A 157 6.00 9.53 11.41
N LYS A 158 6.24 8.50 12.21
CA LYS A 158 7.54 8.14 12.79
C LYS A 158 8.04 6.82 12.18
N LEU A 159 9.32 6.55 12.36
CA LEU A 159 9.92 5.27 11.95
C LEU A 159 9.19 4.10 12.62
N GLY A 160 8.80 3.12 11.81
CA GLY A 160 8.09 1.92 12.27
C GLY A 160 6.57 2.06 12.37
N ASP A 161 6.00 3.25 12.18
CA ASP A 161 4.55 3.43 12.20
C ASP A 161 3.88 2.61 11.08
N PHE A 162 2.69 2.08 11.38
CA PHE A 162 1.83 1.45 10.39
C PHE A 162 1.38 2.48 9.36
N ARG A 163 1.66 2.23 8.08
CA ARG A 163 1.36 3.16 6.98
C ARG A 163 0.12 2.78 6.20
N GLY A 164 -0.22 1.51 6.16
CA GLY A 164 -1.33 1.00 5.37
C GLY A 164 -1.09 -0.42 4.88
N LEU A 165 -1.78 -0.81 3.83
CA LEU A 165 -1.79 -2.17 3.30
C LEU A 165 -1.48 -2.19 1.79
N ILE A 166 -0.87 -3.30 1.34
CA ILE A 166 -0.98 -3.75 -0.05
C ILE A 166 -2.10 -4.78 -0.09
N THR A 167 -3.08 -4.54 -0.96
CA THR A 167 -4.20 -5.44 -1.25
C THR A 167 -3.92 -6.22 -2.52
N VAL A 168 -4.01 -7.55 -2.45
CA VAL A 168 -4.01 -8.45 -3.61
C VAL A 168 -5.33 -9.21 -3.63
N GLU A 169 -6.18 -8.97 -4.62
CA GLU A 169 -7.45 -9.69 -4.78
C GLU A 169 -7.30 -10.79 -5.84
N ILE A 170 -7.72 -11.99 -5.47
CA ILE A 170 -7.60 -13.19 -6.29
C ILE A 170 -8.99 -13.76 -6.55
N SER A 171 -9.27 -14.06 -7.82
CA SER A 171 -10.36 -14.92 -8.22
C SER A 171 -9.82 -16.35 -8.37
N LEU A 172 -10.36 -17.28 -7.59
CA LEU A 172 -10.04 -18.71 -7.73
C LEU A 172 -10.97 -19.34 -8.74
N SER A 173 -10.44 -20.26 -9.58
CA SER A 173 -11.23 -21.13 -10.44
C SER A 173 -11.79 -22.33 -9.64
N GLU A 174 -12.84 -22.96 -10.16
CA GLU A 174 -13.33 -24.24 -9.63
C GLU A 174 -12.24 -25.29 -9.83
N GLY A 175 -11.49 -25.60 -8.76
CA GLY A 175 -10.39 -26.57 -8.79
C GLY A 175 -9.10 -26.10 -8.13
N ASP A 176 -9.02 -24.84 -7.69
CA ASP A 176 -7.92 -24.29 -6.89
C ASP A 176 -8.07 -24.53 -5.38
#